data_d9988439eef8a2d81cd3e959b8ff66e1
#
_entry.id   d9988439eef8a2d81cd3e959b8ff66e1
#
_cell.length_a   1.000
_cell.length_b   1.000
_cell.length_c   1.000
_cell.angle_alpha   90.00
_cell.angle_beta   90.00
_cell.angle_gamma   90.00
#
_symmetry.space_group_name_H-M   'P 1'
#
loop_
_entity.id
_entity.type
_entity.pdbx_description
1 polymer ?
#
loop_
_entity_poly.entity_id
_entity_poly.type
_entity_poly.pdbx_seq_one_letter_code
_entity_poly.pdbx_strand_id
1 'polypeptide(L)'
;DIDGKTIKGEGGKPGFYDFLCVNSEYRTFLKNHVREILEMFPKCDGLFFDIVMVVPCACENCKKSMEEQGIDYTIRGERLKFSEKMLTEFKTEMSQFIKDINPNVTIFYNGSHISPQLKDSLDNYSHIEIESLPSGGWGYMHFPTTVRYARNLGKDCLGMTGKFHTYWGDFHSFKNLAALQYECFHMLAQNTKCSIG
;
A
#
# COMPACT_ATOMS: atom_id res chain seq x y z
N ASP A 1 3.99 -18.95 -2.10
CA ASP A 1 5.36 -18.95 -2.61
C ASP A 1 5.59 -20.12 -3.55
N ILE A 2 6.82 -20.37 -3.96
CA ILE A 2 7.18 -21.44 -4.92
C ILE A 2 7.00 -22.84 -4.32
N ASP A 3 7.07 -22.96 -3.00
CA ASP A 3 6.91 -24.23 -2.27
C ASP A 3 5.44 -24.53 -1.91
N GLY A 4 4.50 -23.76 -2.44
CA GLY A 4 3.07 -23.91 -2.16
C GLY A 4 2.61 -23.33 -0.81
N LYS A 5 3.49 -22.64 -0.08
CA LYS A 5 3.15 -22.03 1.21
C LYS A 5 2.56 -20.63 1.01
N THR A 6 1.65 -20.23 1.88
CA THR A 6 1.13 -18.87 1.92
C THR A 6 2.26 -17.86 2.20
N ILE A 7 2.30 -16.79 1.41
CA ILE A 7 3.24 -15.68 1.65
C ILE A 7 2.68 -14.83 2.78
N LYS A 8 3.49 -14.65 3.81
CA LYS A 8 3.14 -13.88 5.01
C LYS A 8 3.87 -12.55 5.03
N GLY A 9 3.24 -11.55 5.64
CA GLY A 9 3.91 -10.29 5.92
C GLY A 9 5.06 -10.46 6.91
N GLU A 10 5.96 -9.48 6.93
CA GLU A 10 7.09 -9.37 7.87
C GLU A 10 8.01 -10.60 7.96
N GLY A 11 8.50 -11.07 6.82
CA GLY A 11 9.59 -12.05 6.77
C GLY A 11 9.25 -13.42 7.35
N GLY A 12 7.98 -13.83 7.33
CA GLY A 12 7.56 -15.18 7.70
C GLY A 12 7.41 -15.43 9.20
N LYS A 13 7.52 -14.40 10.03
CA LYS A 13 7.03 -14.47 11.41
C LYS A 13 5.54 -14.76 11.40
N PRO A 14 4.94 -15.35 12.46
CA PRO A 14 3.48 -15.48 12.56
C PRO A 14 2.89 -14.11 12.28
N GLY A 15 2.39 -13.97 11.03
CA GLY A 15 2.21 -12.67 10.44
C GLY A 15 0.97 -11.99 10.95
N PHE A 16 1.02 -10.71 10.93
CA PHE A 16 -0.12 -9.84 11.11
C PHE A 16 -1.17 -10.10 10.00
N TYR A 17 -0.72 -10.56 8.83
CA TYR A 17 -1.58 -10.84 7.65
C TYR A 17 -0.95 -11.87 6.72
N ASP A 18 -1.80 -12.53 5.95
CA ASP A 18 -1.44 -13.37 4.81
C ASP A 18 -1.78 -12.64 3.51
N PHE A 19 -0.91 -12.74 2.49
CA PHE A 19 -1.15 -12.10 1.20
C PHE A 19 -2.18 -12.88 0.38
N LEU A 20 -3.20 -12.16 -0.11
CA LEU A 20 -4.14 -12.65 -1.10
C LEU A 20 -3.66 -12.28 -2.51
N CYS A 21 -3.85 -13.17 -3.47
CA CYS A 21 -3.38 -12.96 -4.83
C CYS A 21 -4.43 -12.22 -5.66
N VAL A 22 -4.09 -11.01 -6.13
CA VAL A 22 -4.99 -10.24 -7.01
C VAL A 22 -5.04 -10.78 -8.44
N ASN A 23 -4.22 -11.78 -8.80
CA ASN A 23 -4.34 -12.55 -10.04
C ASN A 23 -5.23 -13.79 -9.84
N SER A 24 -6.36 -13.60 -9.18
CA SER A 24 -7.33 -14.65 -8.86
C SER A 24 -8.73 -14.09 -8.74
N GLU A 25 -9.72 -14.93 -8.46
CA GLU A 25 -11.10 -14.54 -8.18
C GLU A 25 -11.24 -13.53 -7.02
N TYR A 26 -10.20 -13.38 -6.19
CA TYR A 26 -10.15 -12.34 -5.16
C TYR A 26 -10.29 -10.93 -5.75
N ARG A 27 -9.80 -10.69 -6.97
CA ARG A 27 -9.98 -9.40 -7.68
C ARG A 27 -11.47 -9.09 -7.91
N THR A 28 -12.24 -10.08 -8.34
CA THR A 28 -13.69 -9.95 -8.54
C THR A 28 -14.42 -9.74 -7.21
N PHE A 29 -14.05 -10.51 -6.19
CA PHE A 29 -14.58 -10.34 -4.85
C PHE A 29 -14.35 -8.91 -4.33
N LEU A 30 -13.12 -8.41 -4.46
CA LEU A 30 -12.76 -7.07 -3.99
C LEU A 30 -13.52 -5.96 -4.73
N LYS A 31 -13.73 -6.09 -6.04
CA LYS A 31 -14.57 -5.15 -6.80
C LYS A 31 -16.02 -5.13 -6.30
N ASN A 32 -16.59 -6.30 -6.04
CA ASN A 32 -17.95 -6.38 -5.49
C ASN A 32 -18.03 -5.75 -4.10
N HIS A 33 -17.04 -5.99 -3.26
CA HIS A 33 -16.96 -5.37 -1.94
C HIS A 33 -16.80 -3.85 -1.99
N VAL A 34 -15.96 -3.35 -2.89
CA VAL A 34 -15.81 -1.89 -3.14
C VAL A 34 -17.13 -1.28 -3.61
N ARG A 35 -17.86 -1.94 -4.51
CA ARG A 35 -19.18 -1.47 -4.95
C ARG A 35 -20.14 -1.37 -3.78
N GLU A 36 -20.24 -2.41 -2.96
CA GLU A 36 -21.07 -2.44 -1.76
C GLU A 36 -20.75 -1.28 -0.81
N ILE A 37 -19.45 -1.03 -0.54
CA ILE A 37 -19.02 0.09 0.30
C ILE A 37 -19.48 1.42 -0.28
N LEU A 38 -19.28 1.67 -1.58
CA LEU A 38 -19.66 2.93 -2.22
C LEU A 38 -21.18 3.13 -2.30
N GLU A 39 -21.96 2.05 -2.39
CA GLU A 39 -23.41 2.09 -2.32
C GLU A 39 -23.91 2.36 -0.89
N MET A 40 -23.30 1.74 0.10
CA MET A 40 -23.64 1.96 1.52
C MET A 40 -23.20 3.34 2.04
N PHE A 41 -22.10 3.85 1.53
CA PHE A 41 -21.49 5.12 1.94
C PHE A 41 -21.29 6.07 0.74
N PRO A 42 -22.36 6.56 0.10
CA PRO A 42 -22.26 7.34 -1.13
C PRO A 42 -21.57 8.71 -0.96
N LYS A 43 -21.34 9.13 0.28
CA LYS A 43 -20.66 10.39 0.63
C LYS A 43 -19.24 10.16 1.16
N CYS A 44 -18.68 8.95 1.00
CA CYS A 44 -17.29 8.73 1.43
C CYS A 44 -16.33 9.58 0.57
N ASP A 45 -15.31 10.15 1.21
CA ASP A 45 -14.32 11.02 0.54
C ASP A 45 -13.24 10.21 -0.16
N GLY A 46 -12.95 8.99 0.29
CA GLY A 46 -11.88 8.19 -0.26
C GLY A 46 -11.89 6.73 0.15
N LEU A 47 -11.09 5.94 -0.57
CA LEU A 47 -10.80 4.55 -0.27
C LEU A 47 -9.29 4.36 -0.06
N PHE A 48 -8.94 3.72 1.04
CA PHE A 48 -7.58 3.35 1.40
C PHE A 48 -7.43 1.82 1.25
N PHE A 49 -6.61 1.39 0.29
CA PHE A 49 -6.28 -0.02 0.10
C PHE A 49 -4.99 -0.33 0.83
N ASP A 50 -5.07 -1.12 1.88
CA ASP A 50 -3.92 -1.44 2.70
C ASP A 50 -3.18 -2.69 2.22
N ILE A 51 -1.86 -2.74 2.50
CA ILE A 51 -0.99 -3.90 2.22
C ILE A 51 -0.96 -4.29 0.73
N VAL A 52 -0.98 -3.31 -0.18
CA VAL A 52 -0.87 -3.55 -1.64
C VAL A 52 0.61 -3.57 -2.04
N MET A 53 1.25 -4.70 -1.81
CA MET A 53 2.70 -4.87 -1.95
C MET A 53 3.08 -5.89 -3.01
N VAL A 54 4.25 -5.70 -3.62
CA VAL A 54 4.85 -6.67 -4.54
C VAL A 54 5.38 -7.87 -3.75
N VAL A 55 4.89 -9.05 -4.08
CA VAL A 55 5.36 -10.32 -3.51
C VAL A 55 5.64 -11.32 -4.62
N PRO A 56 6.66 -12.19 -4.51
CA PRO A 56 7.02 -13.16 -5.55
C PRO A 56 6.03 -14.34 -5.59
N CYS A 57 4.78 -14.04 -5.94
CA CYS A 57 3.71 -15.03 -5.94
C CYS A 57 3.95 -16.12 -6.98
N ALA A 58 3.71 -17.38 -6.58
CA ALA A 58 3.75 -18.57 -7.41
C ALA A 58 2.54 -19.49 -7.16
N CYS A 59 1.36 -18.88 -6.91
CA CYS A 59 0.12 -19.66 -6.91
C CYS A 59 -0.20 -20.15 -8.33
N GLU A 60 -1.10 -21.11 -8.45
CA GLU A 60 -1.41 -21.74 -9.74
C GLU A 60 -1.80 -20.74 -10.83
N ASN A 61 -2.59 -19.70 -10.47
CA ASN A 61 -2.96 -18.66 -11.44
C ASN A 61 -1.74 -17.86 -11.91
N CYS A 62 -0.82 -17.51 -10.99
CA CYS A 62 0.38 -16.76 -11.36
C CYS A 62 1.36 -17.62 -12.19
N LYS A 63 1.55 -18.88 -11.84
CA LYS A 63 2.36 -19.82 -12.64
C LYS A 63 1.83 -19.91 -14.06
N LYS A 64 0.53 -20.21 -14.20
CA LYS A 64 -0.13 -20.30 -15.50
C LYS A 64 0.04 -19.01 -16.33
N SER A 65 -0.22 -17.85 -15.73
CA SER A 65 -0.08 -16.57 -16.42
C SER A 65 1.36 -16.27 -16.83
N MET A 66 2.35 -16.67 -16.04
CA MET A 66 3.77 -16.52 -16.39
C MET A 66 4.17 -17.48 -17.52
N GLU A 67 3.74 -18.74 -17.47
CA GLU A 67 3.96 -19.73 -18.53
C GLU A 67 3.39 -19.27 -19.88
N GLU A 68 2.15 -18.75 -19.89
CA GLU A 68 1.50 -18.20 -21.07
C GLU A 68 2.28 -17.00 -21.67
N GLN A 69 3.05 -16.29 -20.86
CA GLN A 69 3.91 -15.16 -21.27
C GLN A 69 5.37 -15.58 -21.52
N GLY A 70 5.71 -16.86 -21.40
CA GLY A 70 7.08 -17.36 -21.57
C GLY A 70 8.02 -16.93 -20.43
N ILE A 71 7.49 -16.65 -19.26
CA ILE A 71 8.25 -16.22 -18.08
C ILE A 71 8.58 -17.44 -17.22
N ASP A 72 9.85 -17.60 -16.86
CA ASP A 72 10.28 -18.67 -15.97
C ASP A 72 9.93 -18.35 -14.51
N TYR A 73 8.84 -18.94 -14.01
CA TYR A 73 8.38 -18.72 -12.65
C TYR A 73 9.29 -19.37 -11.57
N THR A 74 10.26 -20.19 -11.94
CA THR A 74 11.23 -20.73 -10.95
C THR A 74 12.19 -19.65 -10.47
N ILE A 75 12.42 -18.62 -11.28
CA ILE A 75 13.30 -17.50 -10.98
C ILE A 75 12.56 -16.45 -10.14
N ARG A 76 13.03 -16.24 -8.91
CA ARG A 76 12.40 -15.26 -7.99
C ARG A 76 12.32 -13.85 -8.54
N GLY A 77 13.37 -13.39 -9.26
CA GLY A 77 13.39 -12.07 -9.88
C GLY A 77 12.32 -11.89 -10.95
N GLU A 78 12.05 -12.92 -11.74
CA GLU A 78 11.00 -12.89 -12.75
C GLU A 78 9.59 -12.87 -12.12
N ARG A 79 9.39 -13.61 -11.01
CA ARG A 79 8.12 -13.50 -10.24
C ARG A 79 7.89 -12.09 -9.67
N LEU A 80 8.95 -11.42 -9.20
CA LEU A 80 8.82 -10.03 -8.71
C LEU A 80 8.42 -9.08 -9.83
N LYS A 81 9.10 -9.12 -10.98
CA LYS A 81 8.76 -8.29 -12.15
C LYS A 81 7.31 -8.55 -12.63
N PHE A 82 6.93 -9.82 -12.72
CA PHE A 82 5.55 -10.19 -13.06
C PHE A 82 4.55 -9.60 -12.06
N SER A 83 4.83 -9.70 -10.76
CA SER A 83 3.98 -9.15 -9.71
C SER A 83 3.88 -7.63 -9.75
N GLU A 84 4.97 -6.91 -10.04
CA GLU A 84 4.96 -5.46 -10.23
C GLU A 84 4.02 -5.05 -11.37
N LYS A 85 4.15 -5.69 -12.54
CA LYS A 85 3.27 -5.46 -13.68
C LYS A 85 1.81 -5.75 -13.33
N MET A 86 1.55 -6.92 -12.77
CA MET A 86 0.20 -7.35 -12.39
C MET A 86 -0.44 -6.41 -11.35
N LEU A 87 0.32 -5.91 -10.37
CA LEU A 87 -0.19 -4.93 -9.40
C LEU A 87 -0.47 -3.58 -10.03
N THR A 88 0.34 -3.13 -10.98
CA THR A 88 0.07 -1.90 -11.74
C THR A 88 -1.23 -2.03 -12.53
N GLU A 89 -1.43 -3.14 -13.22
CA GLU A 89 -2.68 -3.45 -13.93
C GLU A 89 -3.89 -3.51 -12.98
N PHE A 90 -3.73 -4.15 -11.83
CA PHE A 90 -4.76 -4.21 -10.79
C PHE A 90 -5.14 -2.81 -10.29
N LYS A 91 -4.18 -1.95 -9.98
CA LYS A 91 -4.42 -0.59 -9.51
C LYS A 91 -5.15 0.24 -10.58
N THR A 92 -4.75 0.11 -11.84
CA THR A 92 -5.38 0.81 -12.97
C THR A 92 -6.84 0.38 -13.13
N GLU A 93 -7.08 -0.92 -13.16
CA GLU A 93 -8.42 -1.48 -13.29
C GLU A 93 -9.33 -1.11 -12.10
N MET A 94 -8.82 -1.19 -10.88
CA MET A 94 -9.57 -0.87 -9.67
C MET A 94 -9.86 0.64 -9.57
N SER A 95 -8.89 1.48 -9.91
CA SER A 95 -9.08 2.93 -9.90
C SER A 95 -10.12 3.36 -10.92
N GLN A 96 -10.08 2.80 -12.14
CA GLN A 96 -11.10 3.07 -13.15
C GLN A 96 -12.46 2.60 -12.68
N PHE A 97 -12.58 1.40 -12.15
CA PHE A 97 -13.82 0.85 -11.61
C PHE A 97 -14.45 1.73 -10.52
N ILE A 98 -13.63 2.25 -9.60
CA ILE A 98 -14.08 3.17 -8.54
C ILE A 98 -14.58 4.48 -9.14
N LYS A 99 -13.81 5.05 -10.08
CA LYS A 99 -14.14 6.32 -10.72
C LYS A 99 -15.38 6.25 -11.58
N ASP A 100 -15.69 5.10 -12.16
CA ASP A 100 -16.94 4.86 -12.91
C ASP A 100 -18.17 4.88 -11.99
N ILE A 101 -18.01 4.47 -10.71
CA ILE A 101 -19.07 4.52 -9.70
C ILE A 101 -19.20 5.94 -9.10
N ASN A 102 -18.06 6.48 -8.66
CA ASN A 102 -18.02 7.83 -8.06
C ASN A 102 -16.68 8.54 -8.41
N PRO A 103 -16.69 9.47 -9.35
CA PRO A 103 -15.49 10.15 -9.83
C PRO A 103 -14.79 11.02 -8.77
N ASN A 104 -15.49 11.37 -7.68
CA ASN A 104 -14.97 12.26 -6.64
C ASN A 104 -14.22 11.51 -5.53
N VAL A 105 -14.37 10.21 -5.42
CA VAL A 105 -13.70 9.40 -4.39
C VAL A 105 -12.18 9.43 -4.59
N THR A 106 -11.43 9.81 -3.58
CA THR A 106 -9.97 9.72 -3.59
C THR A 106 -9.50 8.29 -3.38
N ILE A 107 -8.34 7.94 -3.93
CA ILE A 107 -7.81 6.57 -3.88
C ILE A 107 -6.34 6.60 -3.46
N PHE A 108 -6.01 5.76 -2.49
CA PHE A 108 -4.65 5.49 -2.09
C PHE A 108 -4.41 3.98 -1.91
N TYR A 109 -3.28 3.49 -2.40
CA TYR A 109 -2.82 2.11 -2.22
C TYR A 109 -1.59 2.11 -1.33
N ASN A 110 -1.73 1.62 -0.09
CA ASN A 110 -0.62 1.55 0.85
C ASN A 110 0.24 0.31 0.60
N GLY A 111 1.53 0.53 0.34
CA GLY A 111 2.53 -0.51 0.18
C GLY A 111 3.75 -0.31 1.09
N SER A 112 3.55 0.31 2.24
CA SER A 112 4.54 0.63 3.29
C SER A 112 5.59 1.67 2.88
N HIS A 113 6.10 1.65 1.66
CA HIS A 113 7.19 2.53 1.23
C HIS A 113 6.90 3.26 -0.08
N ILE A 114 7.24 4.54 -0.09
CA ILE A 114 7.25 5.33 -1.32
C ILE A 114 8.63 5.21 -1.95
N SER A 115 8.69 4.65 -3.15
CA SER A 115 9.92 4.35 -3.90
C SER A 115 9.81 4.79 -5.35
N PRO A 116 10.92 4.77 -6.13
CA PRO A 116 10.89 5.09 -7.55
C PRO A 116 9.90 4.27 -8.38
N GLN A 117 9.63 3.03 -7.99
CA GLN A 117 8.66 2.13 -8.66
C GLN A 117 7.22 2.66 -8.61
N LEU A 118 6.91 3.56 -7.65
CA LEU A 118 5.59 4.19 -7.59
C LEU A 118 5.24 4.94 -8.88
N LYS A 119 6.24 5.45 -9.62
CA LYS A 119 6.03 6.21 -10.86
C LYS A 119 5.20 5.45 -11.89
N ASP A 120 5.37 4.14 -11.99
CA ASP A 120 4.69 3.30 -12.98
C ASP A 120 3.18 3.16 -12.73
N SER A 121 2.74 3.49 -11.52
CA SER A 121 1.33 3.43 -11.13
C SER A 121 0.81 4.75 -10.52
N LEU A 122 1.56 5.84 -10.62
CA LEU A 122 1.28 7.11 -9.94
C LEU A 122 -0.07 7.72 -10.32
N ASP A 123 -0.52 7.53 -11.56
CA ASP A 123 -1.81 8.04 -12.04
C ASP A 123 -3.00 7.41 -11.33
N ASN A 124 -2.81 6.24 -10.72
CA ASN A 124 -3.84 5.54 -9.95
C ASN A 124 -4.03 6.09 -8.53
N TYR A 125 -3.16 7.01 -8.11
CA TYR A 125 -3.20 7.62 -6.78
C TYR A 125 -3.77 9.02 -6.84
N SER A 126 -4.72 9.33 -5.96
CA SER A 126 -5.22 10.71 -5.81
C SER A 126 -4.23 11.60 -5.06
N HIS A 127 -3.52 11.03 -4.12
CA HIS A 127 -2.49 11.67 -3.29
C HIS A 127 -1.47 10.62 -2.84
N ILE A 128 -0.41 11.03 -2.18
CA ILE A 128 0.62 10.14 -1.63
C ILE A 128 0.58 10.23 -0.10
N GLU A 129 0.40 9.09 0.57
CA GLU A 129 0.56 8.99 2.01
C GLU A 129 1.91 8.35 2.35
N ILE A 130 2.62 8.97 3.26
CA ILE A 130 3.94 8.52 3.71
C ILE A 130 3.78 8.00 5.12
N GLU A 131 3.52 6.70 5.23
CA GLU A 131 3.55 6.01 6.52
C GLU A 131 4.96 6.10 7.09
N SER A 132 5.07 6.52 8.35
CA SER A 132 6.35 6.62 9.04
C SER A 132 6.16 6.38 10.52
N LEU A 133 6.78 5.31 11.02
CA LEU A 133 6.74 4.88 12.42
C LEU A 133 8.13 4.97 13.05
N PRO A 134 8.61 6.17 13.43
CA PRO A 134 9.97 6.36 13.89
C PRO A 134 10.34 5.48 15.07
N SER A 135 9.48 5.38 16.08
CA SER A 135 9.68 4.53 17.26
C SER A 135 9.40 3.04 16.99
N GLY A 136 8.78 2.71 15.87
CA GLY A 136 8.55 1.34 15.39
C GLY A 136 9.71 0.71 14.61
N GLY A 137 10.90 1.30 14.68
CA GLY A 137 12.09 0.76 14.02
C GLY A 137 12.44 1.43 12.68
N TRP A 138 11.59 2.31 12.15
CA TRP A 138 11.85 3.00 10.87
C TRP A 138 12.81 4.19 11.04
N GLY A 139 12.90 4.74 12.25
CA GLY A 139 13.76 5.86 12.59
C GLY A 139 13.26 7.22 12.10
N TYR A 140 13.72 8.27 12.76
CA TYR A 140 13.30 9.65 12.51
C TYR A 140 13.78 10.23 11.17
N MET A 141 14.70 9.55 10.47
CA MET A 141 15.16 9.95 9.14
C MET A 141 14.28 9.41 8.00
N HIS A 142 13.41 8.44 8.28
CA HIS A 142 12.54 7.86 7.24
C HIS A 142 11.64 8.92 6.60
N PHE A 143 10.84 9.64 7.38
CA PHE A 143 9.91 10.63 6.85
C PHE A 143 10.61 11.76 6.07
N PRO A 144 11.61 12.49 6.62
CA PRO A 144 12.23 13.59 5.91
C PRO A 144 12.98 13.16 4.64
N THR A 145 13.47 11.94 4.58
CA THR A 145 14.10 11.40 3.36
C THR A 145 13.05 11.10 2.30
N THR A 146 11.99 10.40 2.69
CA THR A 146 10.94 9.96 1.76
C THR A 146 10.14 11.14 1.21
N VAL A 147 9.79 12.12 2.03
CA VAL A 147 9.01 13.28 1.59
C VAL A 147 9.75 14.14 0.57
N ARG A 148 11.09 14.24 0.70
CA ARG A 148 11.90 14.98 -0.29
C ARG A 148 11.83 14.36 -1.69
N TYR A 149 11.63 13.07 -1.77
CA TYR A 149 11.35 12.39 -3.02
C TYR A 149 9.88 12.56 -3.43
N ALA A 150 8.96 12.20 -2.55
CA ALA A 150 7.52 12.12 -2.83
C ALA A 150 6.92 13.44 -3.33
N ARG A 151 7.29 14.58 -2.71
CA ARG A 151 6.76 15.90 -3.09
C ARG A 151 7.13 16.35 -4.51
N ASN A 152 8.13 15.70 -5.16
CA ASN A 152 8.51 15.98 -6.54
C ASN A 152 7.73 15.13 -7.56
N LEU A 153 6.80 14.30 -7.10
CA LEU A 153 5.97 13.45 -7.96
C LEU A 153 4.69 14.15 -8.46
N GLY A 154 4.45 15.40 -8.07
CA GLY A 154 3.31 16.21 -8.55
C GLY A 154 1.97 15.85 -7.91
N LYS A 155 1.97 15.15 -6.79
CA LYS A 155 0.78 14.84 -5.98
C LYS A 155 0.88 15.50 -4.60
N ASP A 156 -0.27 15.79 -4.01
CA ASP A 156 -0.34 16.15 -2.59
C ASP A 156 0.25 15.05 -1.72
N CYS A 157 1.01 15.44 -0.71
CA CYS A 157 1.59 14.49 0.24
C CYS A 157 0.94 14.61 1.62
N LEU A 158 0.71 13.48 2.24
CA LEU A 158 0.23 13.29 3.60
C LEU A 158 1.27 12.48 4.37
N GLY A 159 1.73 12.98 5.52
CA GLY A 159 2.51 12.19 6.45
C GLY A 159 1.57 11.43 7.39
N MET A 160 1.86 10.18 7.66
CA MET A 160 1.09 9.34 8.56
C MET A 160 1.99 8.79 9.67
N THR A 161 1.58 8.99 10.91
CA THR A 161 2.22 8.37 12.08
C THR A 161 1.20 7.65 12.95
N GLY A 162 1.66 6.71 13.77
CA GLY A 162 0.81 6.01 14.73
C GLY A 162 0.73 6.72 16.08
N LYS A 163 -0.42 6.65 16.72
CA LYS A 163 -0.60 7.07 18.12
C LYS A 163 0.06 6.13 19.12
N PHE A 164 0.41 4.93 18.69
CA PHE A 164 1.02 3.91 19.54
C PHE A 164 2.49 4.19 19.83
N HIS A 165 2.99 3.65 20.95
CA HIS A 165 4.37 3.91 21.38
C HIS A 165 5.40 3.37 20.38
N THR A 166 5.22 2.13 19.91
CA THR A 166 6.21 1.48 19.03
C THR A 166 5.67 1.21 17.62
N TYR A 167 4.63 0.42 17.47
CA TYR A 167 4.19 -0.14 16.21
C TYR A 167 2.67 -0.19 16.10
N TRP A 168 2.11 -0.44 14.92
CA TRP A 168 0.69 -0.70 14.73
C TRP A 168 0.29 -1.92 15.60
N GLY A 169 -0.78 -1.76 16.38
CA GLY A 169 -1.25 -2.83 17.25
C GLY A 169 -0.58 -2.88 18.63
N ASP A 170 0.30 -1.95 18.97
CA ASP A 170 0.78 -1.74 20.36
C ASP A 170 -0.31 -1.06 21.20
N PHE A 171 -1.41 -1.77 21.41
CA PHE A 171 -2.59 -1.23 22.09
C PHE A 171 -2.42 -0.94 23.59
N HIS A 172 -1.28 -1.32 24.16
CA HIS A 172 -0.99 -1.14 25.58
C HIS A 172 -0.34 0.19 25.94
N SER A 173 0.20 0.89 24.94
CA SER A 173 0.90 2.13 25.18
C SER A 173 0.67 3.16 24.09
N PHE A 174 0.60 4.42 24.51
CA PHE A 174 0.52 5.54 23.60
C PHE A 174 1.89 6.22 23.47
N LYS A 175 2.12 6.80 22.32
CA LYS A 175 3.27 7.66 22.08
C LYS A 175 3.25 8.84 23.04
N ASN A 176 4.39 9.20 23.61
CA ASN A 176 4.46 10.39 24.46
C ASN A 176 4.20 11.66 23.65
N LEU A 177 3.70 12.70 24.34
CA LEU A 177 3.29 13.93 23.71
C LEU A 177 4.41 14.59 22.89
N ALA A 178 5.63 14.63 23.41
CA ALA A 178 6.75 15.27 22.73
C ALA A 178 7.10 14.58 21.40
N ALA A 179 7.07 13.24 21.36
CA ALA A 179 7.30 12.47 20.13
C ALA A 179 6.19 12.72 19.10
N LEU A 180 4.92 12.66 19.51
CA LEU A 180 3.79 12.89 18.64
C LEU A 180 3.79 14.32 18.06
N GLN A 181 4.04 15.32 18.90
CA GLN A 181 4.16 16.72 18.47
C GLN A 181 5.31 16.91 17.48
N TYR A 182 6.48 16.33 17.78
CA TYR A 182 7.63 16.42 16.88
C TYR A 182 7.29 15.83 15.50
N GLU A 183 6.71 14.65 15.45
CA GLU A 183 6.37 13.97 14.21
C GLU A 183 5.35 14.77 13.40
N CYS A 184 4.26 15.21 14.02
CA CYS A 184 3.23 15.99 13.35
C CYS A 184 3.76 17.35 12.87
N PHE A 185 4.47 18.09 13.70
CA PHE A 185 5.04 19.38 13.30
C PHE A 185 6.14 19.24 12.25
N HIS A 186 6.88 18.14 12.28
CA HIS A 186 7.86 17.86 11.22
C HIS A 186 7.17 17.61 9.88
N MET A 187 6.04 16.91 9.85
CA MET A 187 5.22 16.74 8.65
C MET A 187 4.75 18.08 8.10
N LEU A 188 4.17 18.92 8.95
CA LEU A 188 3.74 20.27 8.57
C LEU A 188 4.91 21.14 8.09
N ALA A 189 6.07 21.09 8.76
CA ALA A 189 7.27 21.81 8.35
C ALA A 189 7.82 21.40 6.99
N GLN A 190 7.52 20.19 6.54
CA GLN A 190 7.87 19.69 5.19
C GLN A 190 6.77 19.98 4.15
N ASN A 191 5.78 20.80 4.50
CA ASN A 191 4.64 21.16 3.66
C ASN A 191 3.79 19.94 3.25
N THR A 192 3.54 19.05 4.21
CA THR A 192 2.60 17.93 4.03
C THR A 192 1.41 18.09 4.96
N LYS A 193 0.31 17.44 4.61
CA LYS A 193 -0.78 17.18 5.56
C LYS A 193 -0.31 16.13 6.58
N CYS A 194 -1.04 15.99 7.69
CA CYS A 194 -0.69 15.06 8.77
C CYS A 194 -1.88 14.16 9.10
N SER A 195 -1.61 12.87 9.28
CA SER A 195 -2.54 11.86 9.76
C SER A 195 -1.97 11.14 10.96
N ILE A 196 -2.84 10.80 11.90
CA ILE A 196 -2.52 10.00 13.09
C ILE A 196 -3.44 8.77 13.07
N GLY A 197 -2.84 7.59 12.95
CA GLY A 197 -3.53 6.31 12.93
C GLY A 197 -3.61 5.59 14.27
#